data_70ed6246f67d55e08c6a0d4b19a873df
#
_entry.id   70ed6246f67d55e08c6a0d4b19a873df
#
_cell.length_a   1.000
_cell.length_b   1.000
_cell.length_c   1.000
_cell.angle_alpha   90.00
_cell.angle_beta   90.00
_cell.angle_gamma   90.00
#
_symmetry.space_group_name_H-M   'P 1'
#
loop_
_entity.id
_entity.type
_entity.pdbx_description
1 polymer ?
#
loop_
_entity_poly.entity_id
_entity_poly.type
_entity_poly.pdbx_seq_one_letter_code
_entity_poly.pdbx_strand_id
1 'polypeptide(L)'
;MRSVQDMTDDPLGATPTAAYRAAVEAGDVDAVVACMAPGVVLSSPITDRFAFHGHAQLRPLMEDVFAVVQDRRNHADVGDDRTRLLRASGRVGRTAIEEALMITLDDDGLITRIDLFVRPMPGLTALAAALGPRVAGRRGRARGLLVKAMIAPLAFMTRSGEGIGSTLARP
;
A
#
# COMPACT_ATOMS: atom_id res chain seq x y z
N MET A 1 15.18 11.89 21.70
CA MET A 1 14.06 11.99 22.63
C MET A 1 13.04 12.96 21.99
N ARG A 2 12.04 12.44 21.25
CA ARG A 2 10.98 13.27 20.66
C ARG A 2 10.10 13.80 21.78
N SER A 3 9.83 15.09 21.76
CA SER A 3 9.03 15.78 22.76
C SER A 3 7.58 15.31 22.72
N VAL A 4 6.92 15.27 23.88
CA VAL A 4 5.48 14.94 24.03
C VAL A 4 4.59 15.90 23.19
N GLN A 5 5.09 17.06 22.80
CA GLN A 5 4.43 18.03 21.94
C GLN A 5 4.32 17.57 20.46
N ASP A 6 5.20 16.69 20.00
CA ASP A 6 5.18 16.15 18.60
C ASP A 6 4.07 15.11 18.39
N MET A 7 3.43 14.62 19.46
CA MET A 7 2.34 13.63 19.40
C MET A 7 0.94 14.26 19.30
N THR A 8 0.83 15.60 19.42
CA THR A 8 -0.46 16.31 19.42
C THR A 8 -0.89 16.82 18.05
N ASP A 9 -0.07 16.66 17.02
CA ASP A 9 -0.33 17.21 15.68
C ASP A 9 -0.78 16.17 14.64
N ASP A 10 -1.21 14.96 15.08
CA ASP A 10 -1.82 13.98 14.18
C ASP A 10 -3.30 14.34 13.96
N PRO A 11 -3.68 14.84 12.76
CA PRO A 11 -5.05 15.28 12.47
C PRO A 11 -6.08 14.14 12.54
N LEU A 12 -5.63 12.88 12.56
CA LEU A 12 -6.48 11.70 12.68
C LEU A 12 -6.57 11.16 14.12
N GLY A 13 -5.85 11.80 15.06
CA GLY A 13 -5.88 11.48 16.48
C GLY A 13 -5.12 10.21 16.86
N ALA A 14 -5.06 9.96 18.16
CA ALA A 14 -4.45 8.77 18.74
C ALA A 14 -5.38 7.57 18.53
N THR A 15 -4.99 6.68 17.64
CA THR A 15 -5.68 5.41 17.33
C THR A 15 -4.70 4.24 17.46
N PRO A 16 -5.17 2.98 17.56
CA PRO A 16 -4.28 1.81 17.59
C PRO A 16 -3.31 1.75 16.42
N THR A 17 -3.66 2.33 15.27
CA THR A 17 -2.84 2.36 14.04
C THR A 17 -2.05 3.67 13.85
N ALA A 18 -2.01 4.57 14.83
CA ALA A 18 -1.30 5.86 14.71
C ALA A 18 0.20 5.68 14.43
N ALA A 19 0.86 4.76 15.12
CA ALA A 19 2.29 4.45 14.89
C ALA A 19 2.53 3.92 13.48
N TYR A 20 1.67 3.03 12.99
CA TYR A 20 1.73 2.50 11.63
C TYR A 20 1.56 3.61 10.58
N ARG A 21 0.58 4.52 10.75
CA ARG A 21 0.35 5.66 9.84
C ARG A 21 1.59 6.56 9.76
N ALA A 22 2.13 6.93 10.91
CA ALA A 22 3.34 7.77 10.99
C ALA A 22 4.55 7.10 10.31
N ALA A 23 4.75 5.80 10.55
CA ALA A 23 5.83 5.03 9.94
C ALA A 23 5.70 4.95 8.41
N VAL A 24 4.48 4.73 7.90
CA VAL A 24 4.19 4.67 6.46
C VAL A 24 4.42 6.03 5.79
N GLU A 25 3.99 7.13 6.41
CA GLU A 25 4.22 8.49 5.87
C GLU A 25 5.69 8.88 5.90
N ALA A 26 6.44 8.41 6.91
CA ALA A 26 7.89 8.60 7.00
C ALA A 26 8.68 7.70 6.03
N GLY A 27 8.07 6.67 5.47
CA GLY A 27 8.78 5.66 4.66
C GLY A 27 9.72 4.79 5.49
N ASP A 28 9.45 4.64 6.79
CA ASP A 28 10.28 3.89 7.73
C ASP A 28 9.85 2.41 7.76
N VAL A 29 10.61 1.57 7.03
CA VAL A 29 10.34 0.12 6.92
C VAL A 29 10.44 -0.57 8.27
N ASP A 30 11.42 -0.20 9.10
CA ASP A 30 11.65 -0.84 10.40
C ASP A 30 10.48 -0.54 11.35
N ALA A 31 10.05 0.71 11.39
CA ALA A 31 8.91 1.14 12.19
C ALA A 31 7.60 0.49 11.72
N VAL A 32 7.39 0.37 10.39
CA VAL A 32 6.22 -0.32 9.82
C VAL A 32 6.19 -1.79 10.23
N VAL A 33 7.31 -2.49 10.09
CA VAL A 33 7.41 -3.91 10.46
C VAL A 33 7.24 -4.12 11.97
N ALA A 34 7.72 -3.18 12.79
CA ALA A 34 7.54 -3.23 14.24
C ALA A 34 6.07 -3.12 14.68
N CYS A 35 5.20 -2.52 13.86
CA CYS A 35 3.75 -2.50 14.12
C CYS A 35 3.03 -3.80 13.74
N MET A 36 3.72 -4.79 13.16
CA MET A 36 3.13 -6.01 12.63
C MET A 36 3.44 -7.21 13.51
N ALA A 37 2.47 -8.09 13.69
CA ALA A 37 2.68 -9.39 14.31
C ALA A 37 3.64 -10.26 13.46
N PRO A 38 4.42 -11.19 14.05
CA PRO A 38 5.36 -12.04 13.31
C PRO A 38 4.73 -12.84 12.17
N GLY A 39 3.46 -13.25 12.32
CA GLY A 39 2.68 -14.00 11.34
C GLY A 39 1.75 -13.17 10.47
N VAL A 40 1.95 -11.85 10.40
CA VAL A 40 1.09 -10.94 9.63
C VAL A 40 0.85 -11.40 8.19
N VAL A 41 -0.37 -11.18 7.69
CA VAL A 41 -0.77 -11.50 6.31
C VAL A 41 -1.16 -10.22 5.58
N LEU A 42 -0.61 -9.99 4.39
CA LEU A 42 -1.03 -8.92 3.51
C LEU A 42 -1.59 -9.48 2.21
N SER A 43 -2.86 -9.19 1.95
CA SER A 43 -3.55 -9.56 0.71
C SER A 43 -3.21 -8.57 -0.40
N SER A 44 -2.88 -9.09 -1.58
CA SER A 44 -2.55 -8.26 -2.75
C SER A 44 -3.82 -7.61 -3.32
N PRO A 45 -3.78 -6.32 -3.71
CA PRO A 45 -4.92 -5.68 -4.39
C PRO A 45 -5.06 -6.12 -5.86
N ILE A 46 -4.10 -6.91 -6.38
CA ILE A 46 -4.02 -7.29 -7.79
C ILE A 46 -4.53 -8.72 -8.02
N THR A 47 -4.37 -9.61 -7.02
CA THR A 47 -4.68 -11.03 -7.16
C THR A 47 -5.02 -11.66 -5.80
N ASP A 48 -5.93 -12.59 -5.82
CA ASP A 48 -6.32 -13.44 -4.68
C ASP A 48 -5.54 -14.76 -4.63
N ARG A 49 -4.70 -15.03 -5.65
CA ARG A 49 -3.97 -16.31 -5.79
C ARG A 49 -2.82 -16.47 -4.81
N PHE A 50 -2.36 -15.38 -4.20
CA PHE A 50 -1.33 -15.40 -3.15
C PHE A 50 -1.45 -14.18 -2.22
N ALA A 51 -0.94 -14.33 -1.02
CA ALA A 51 -0.73 -13.26 -0.05
C ALA A 51 0.75 -13.26 0.38
N PHE A 52 1.16 -12.18 1.04
CA PHE A 52 2.48 -12.08 1.66
C PHE A 52 2.36 -12.42 3.15
N HIS A 53 3.28 -13.22 3.67
CA HIS A 53 3.23 -13.75 5.02
C HIS A 53 4.49 -13.42 5.81
N GLY A 54 4.29 -12.88 7.00
CA GLY A 54 5.33 -12.64 7.99
C GLY A 54 6.36 -11.57 7.60
N HIS A 55 7.20 -11.20 8.55
CA HIS A 55 8.19 -10.13 8.37
C HIS A 55 9.18 -10.40 7.24
N ALA A 56 9.56 -11.69 7.03
CA ALA A 56 10.52 -12.05 5.99
C ALA A 56 10.05 -11.73 4.56
N GLN A 57 8.73 -11.74 4.32
CA GLN A 57 8.16 -11.36 3.02
C GLN A 57 7.72 -9.90 2.98
N LEU A 58 7.21 -9.36 4.11
CA LEU A 58 6.68 -8.01 4.14
C LEU A 58 7.77 -6.94 4.16
N ARG A 59 8.87 -7.14 4.87
CA ARG A 59 9.97 -6.18 4.89
C ARG A 59 10.45 -5.82 3.47
N PRO A 60 10.91 -6.78 2.64
CA PRO A 60 11.31 -6.46 1.28
C PRO A 60 10.17 -5.91 0.42
N LEU A 61 8.91 -6.31 0.68
CA LEU A 61 7.77 -5.72 -0.01
C LEU A 61 7.59 -4.24 0.34
N MET A 62 7.72 -3.84 1.62
CA MET A 62 7.62 -2.45 2.05
C MET A 62 8.75 -1.60 1.47
N GLU A 63 9.97 -2.12 1.39
CA GLU A 63 11.08 -1.45 0.70
C GLU A 63 10.73 -1.14 -0.76
N ASP A 64 10.16 -2.12 -1.48
CA ASP A 64 9.73 -1.93 -2.86
C ASP A 64 8.54 -0.95 -2.97
N VAL A 65 7.57 -1.01 -2.05
CA VAL A 65 6.42 -0.09 -2.01
C VAL A 65 6.90 1.34 -1.79
N PHE A 66 7.78 1.60 -0.83
CA PHE A 66 8.28 2.96 -0.56
C PHE A 66 9.19 3.49 -1.67
N ALA A 67 9.84 2.60 -2.42
CA ALA A 67 10.59 3.00 -3.60
C ALA A 67 9.71 3.43 -4.79
N VAL A 68 8.44 3.00 -4.85
CA VAL A 68 7.56 3.27 -6.00
C VAL A 68 6.37 4.17 -5.67
N VAL A 69 5.84 4.14 -4.45
CA VAL A 69 4.73 4.98 -4.00
C VAL A 69 5.26 6.22 -3.28
N GLN A 70 4.99 7.38 -3.84
CA GLN A 70 5.46 8.67 -3.35
C GLN A 70 4.30 9.50 -2.78
N ASP A 71 4.64 10.52 -1.97
CA ASP A 71 3.71 11.52 -1.42
C ASP A 71 2.52 10.89 -0.69
N ARG A 72 2.78 9.85 0.10
CA ARG A 72 1.76 9.12 0.83
C ARG A 72 1.19 9.97 1.96
N ARG A 73 -0.15 10.04 2.04
CA ARG A 73 -0.89 10.78 3.06
C ARG A 73 -2.09 9.98 3.53
N ASN A 74 -2.26 9.86 4.85
CA ASN A 74 -3.44 9.28 5.44
C ASN A 74 -4.52 10.37 5.59
N HIS A 75 -5.78 10.01 5.28
CA HIS A 75 -6.92 10.91 5.28
C HIS A 75 -8.04 10.48 6.22
N ALA A 76 -8.09 9.20 6.60
CA ALA A 76 -9.05 8.66 7.53
C ALA A 76 -8.47 7.43 8.22
N ASP A 77 -8.86 7.25 9.47
CA ASP A 77 -8.55 6.09 10.30
C ASP A 77 -9.76 5.87 11.21
N VAL A 78 -10.62 4.92 10.85
CA VAL A 78 -11.89 4.65 11.51
C VAL A 78 -12.03 3.17 11.86
N GLY A 79 -12.71 2.86 12.95
CA GLY A 79 -12.93 1.50 13.41
C GLY A 79 -12.84 1.40 14.92
N ASP A 80 -12.68 0.18 15.42
CA ASP A 80 -12.50 -0.15 16.82
C ASP A 80 -11.06 -0.58 17.13
N ASP A 81 -10.82 -1.16 18.30
CA ASP A 81 -9.49 -1.58 18.72
C ASP A 81 -8.99 -2.86 18.01
N ARG A 82 -9.84 -3.56 17.26
CA ARG A 82 -9.50 -4.80 16.55
C ARG A 82 -9.54 -4.67 15.05
N THR A 83 -10.40 -3.80 14.52
CA THR A 83 -10.55 -3.63 13.07
C THR A 83 -10.55 -2.15 12.72
N ARG A 84 -9.62 -1.76 11.87
CA ARG A 84 -9.44 -0.38 11.40
C ARG A 84 -9.55 -0.30 9.89
N LEU A 85 -10.22 0.73 9.39
CA LEU A 85 -10.20 1.11 7.98
C LEU A 85 -9.41 2.40 7.83
N LEU A 86 -8.28 2.33 7.15
CA LEU A 86 -7.46 3.47 6.79
C LEU A 86 -7.74 3.86 5.34
N ARG A 87 -7.86 5.17 5.08
CA ARG A 87 -7.86 5.71 3.72
C ARG A 87 -6.63 6.59 3.52
N ALA A 88 -5.90 6.33 2.46
CA ALA A 88 -4.70 7.08 2.11
C ALA A 88 -4.70 7.45 0.63
N SER A 89 -3.87 8.41 0.26
CA SER A 89 -3.52 8.72 -1.12
C SER A 89 -2.01 8.69 -1.32
N GLY A 90 -1.60 8.61 -2.58
CA GLY A 90 -0.22 8.66 -3.00
C GLY A 90 -0.13 8.78 -4.51
N ARG A 91 1.06 8.57 -5.04
CA ARG A 91 1.26 8.48 -6.50
C ARG A 91 2.34 7.48 -6.88
N VAL A 92 2.18 6.90 -8.05
CA VAL A 92 3.17 6.04 -8.69
C VAL A 92 3.62 6.76 -9.96
N GLY A 93 4.83 7.31 -9.93
CA GLY A 93 5.31 8.23 -10.96
C GLY A 93 4.40 9.45 -11.07
N ARG A 94 3.66 9.58 -12.19
CA ARG A 94 2.71 10.68 -12.43
C ARG A 94 1.25 10.30 -12.16
N THR A 95 0.97 9.05 -11.81
CA THR A 95 -0.39 8.55 -11.62
C THR A 95 -0.78 8.59 -10.16
N ALA A 96 -1.87 9.29 -9.84
CA ALA A 96 -2.43 9.32 -8.49
C ALA A 96 -3.06 7.97 -8.14
N ILE A 97 -2.95 7.59 -6.87
CA ILE A 97 -3.62 6.42 -6.30
C ILE A 97 -4.35 6.82 -5.01
N GLU A 98 -5.45 6.15 -4.76
CA GLU A 98 -6.10 6.12 -3.45
C GLU A 98 -6.10 4.69 -2.95
N GLU A 99 -5.85 4.53 -1.66
CA GLU A 99 -5.77 3.25 -0.98
C GLU A 99 -6.79 3.20 0.14
N ALA A 100 -7.44 2.05 0.30
CA ALA A 100 -8.15 1.69 1.50
C ALA A 100 -7.53 0.40 2.05
N LEU A 101 -7.19 0.42 3.33
CA LEU A 101 -6.59 -0.72 4.03
C LEU A 101 -7.54 -1.13 5.14
N MET A 102 -8.04 -2.37 5.07
CA MET A 102 -8.70 -2.98 6.22
C MET A 102 -7.64 -3.71 7.03
N ILE A 103 -7.46 -3.26 8.27
CA ILE A 103 -6.40 -3.74 9.18
C ILE A 103 -7.06 -4.49 10.34
N THR A 104 -6.57 -5.68 10.63
CA THR A 104 -6.95 -6.44 11.83
C THR A 104 -5.79 -6.43 12.82
N LEU A 105 -6.10 -6.16 14.09
CA LEU A 105 -5.16 -6.08 15.21
C LEU A 105 -5.40 -7.26 16.19
N ASP A 106 -4.34 -7.69 16.83
CA ASP A 106 -4.43 -8.61 17.98
C ASP A 106 -4.64 -7.86 19.31
N ASP A 107 -4.65 -8.60 20.41
CA ASP A 107 -4.84 -8.06 21.77
C ASP A 107 -3.66 -7.19 22.24
N ASP A 108 -2.49 -7.33 21.63
CA ASP A 108 -1.29 -6.54 21.89
C ASP A 108 -1.23 -5.28 20.98
N GLY A 109 -2.23 -5.05 20.11
CA GLY A 109 -2.32 -3.95 19.16
C GLY A 109 -1.40 -4.12 17.94
N LEU A 110 -0.86 -5.33 17.69
CA LEU A 110 -0.08 -5.61 16.50
C LEU A 110 -0.96 -5.99 15.32
N ILE A 111 -0.56 -5.57 14.12
CA ILE A 111 -1.27 -5.85 12.89
C ILE A 111 -1.08 -7.32 12.49
N THR A 112 -2.17 -8.08 12.47
CA THR A 112 -2.17 -9.49 12.04
C THR A 112 -2.59 -9.67 10.59
N ARG A 113 -3.38 -8.72 10.05
CA ARG A 113 -3.85 -8.77 8.67
C ARG A 113 -4.03 -7.38 8.06
N ILE A 114 -3.69 -7.27 6.78
CA ILE A 114 -3.95 -6.09 5.95
C ILE A 114 -4.59 -6.56 4.65
N ASP A 115 -5.82 -6.13 4.38
CA ASP A 115 -6.46 -6.27 3.08
C ASP A 115 -6.42 -4.91 2.36
N LEU A 116 -5.68 -4.84 1.25
CA LEU A 116 -5.42 -3.61 0.51
C LEU A 116 -6.31 -3.49 -0.71
N PHE A 117 -6.97 -2.34 -0.86
CA PHE A 117 -7.76 -1.94 -2.02
C PHE A 117 -7.14 -0.69 -2.64
N VAL A 118 -7.04 -0.65 -3.96
CA VAL A 118 -6.44 0.49 -4.69
C VAL A 118 -7.35 0.95 -5.82
N ARG A 119 -7.53 2.27 -5.92
CA ARG A 119 -8.26 2.93 -7.00
C ARG A 119 -7.49 4.16 -7.50
N PRO A 120 -7.82 4.75 -8.68
CA PRO A 120 -8.64 4.19 -9.76
C PRO A 120 -7.90 3.08 -10.50
N MET A 121 -8.53 2.48 -11.54
CA MET A 121 -7.91 1.41 -12.32
C MET A 121 -6.54 1.79 -12.92
N PRO A 122 -6.33 3.00 -13.49
CA PRO A 122 -5.00 3.41 -13.95
C PRO A 122 -3.96 3.46 -12.82
N GLY A 123 -4.38 3.83 -11.61
CA GLY A 123 -3.51 3.81 -10.42
C GLY A 123 -3.11 2.39 -10.02
N LEU A 124 -4.09 1.48 -9.98
CA LEU A 124 -3.84 0.07 -9.69
C LEU A 124 -2.88 -0.57 -10.72
N THR A 125 -3.10 -0.31 -12.01
CA THR A 125 -2.24 -0.86 -13.07
C THR A 125 -0.85 -0.21 -13.09
N ALA A 126 -0.73 1.08 -12.72
CA ALA A 126 0.57 1.75 -12.54
C ALA A 126 1.34 1.13 -11.36
N LEU A 127 0.65 0.87 -10.24
CA LEU A 127 1.22 0.18 -9.08
C LEU A 127 1.70 -1.23 -9.47
N ALA A 128 0.86 -2.01 -10.16
CA ALA A 128 1.21 -3.34 -10.64
C ALA A 128 2.43 -3.33 -11.57
N ALA A 129 2.51 -2.35 -12.49
CA ALA A 129 3.62 -2.21 -13.44
C ALA A 129 4.94 -1.79 -12.76
N ALA A 130 4.88 -1.01 -11.69
CA ALA A 130 6.06 -0.57 -10.95
C ALA A 130 6.54 -1.61 -9.93
N LEU A 131 5.62 -2.23 -9.19
CA LEU A 131 5.91 -3.15 -8.09
C LEU A 131 6.10 -4.60 -8.56
N GLY A 132 5.27 -5.07 -9.50
CA GLY A 132 5.27 -6.46 -9.96
C GLY A 132 6.63 -6.96 -10.44
N PRO A 133 7.35 -6.24 -11.32
CA PRO A 133 8.69 -6.63 -11.77
C PRO A 133 9.72 -6.68 -10.64
N ARG A 134 9.63 -5.82 -9.61
CA ARG A 134 10.53 -5.82 -8.45
C ARG A 134 10.31 -7.07 -7.63
N VAL A 135 9.07 -7.34 -7.25
CA VAL A 135 8.69 -8.54 -6.47
C VAL A 135 9.05 -9.83 -7.21
N ALA A 136 8.72 -9.92 -8.50
CA ALA A 136 9.06 -11.10 -9.33
C ALA A 136 10.57 -11.23 -9.54
N GLY A 137 11.28 -10.12 -9.68
CA GLY A 137 12.72 -10.05 -9.90
C GLY A 137 13.54 -10.58 -8.72
N ARG A 138 13.00 -10.57 -7.49
CA ARG A 138 13.60 -11.21 -6.31
C ARG A 138 13.77 -12.73 -6.49
N ARG A 139 12.93 -13.35 -7.32
CA ARG A 139 13.00 -14.78 -7.69
C ARG A 139 13.72 -15.04 -9.00
N GLY A 140 14.34 -14.01 -9.61
CA GLY A 140 15.11 -14.10 -10.84
C GLY A 140 14.81 -12.98 -11.84
N ARG A 141 15.87 -12.41 -12.45
CA ARG A 141 15.77 -11.28 -13.39
C ARG A 141 14.82 -11.56 -14.57
N ALA A 142 14.86 -12.80 -15.12
CA ALA A 142 14.00 -13.18 -16.23
C ALA A 142 12.51 -13.11 -15.87
N ARG A 143 12.13 -13.49 -14.64
CA ARG A 143 10.74 -13.39 -14.14
C ARG A 143 10.29 -11.93 -14.02
N GLY A 144 11.15 -11.05 -13.53
CA GLY A 144 10.87 -9.62 -13.45
C GLY A 144 10.63 -9.01 -14.83
N LEU A 145 11.46 -9.35 -15.83
CA LEU A 145 11.30 -8.89 -17.20
C LEU A 145 10.01 -9.42 -17.84
N LEU A 146 9.66 -10.67 -17.60
CA LEU A 146 8.41 -11.27 -18.10
C LEU A 146 7.19 -10.55 -17.52
N VAL A 147 7.15 -10.35 -16.20
CA VAL A 147 6.06 -9.63 -15.54
C VAL A 147 5.97 -8.20 -16.06
N LYS A 148 7.10 -7.51 -16.25
CA LYS A 148 7.14 -6.17 -16.85
C LYS A 148 6.52 -6.17 -18.26
N ALA A 149 6.90 -7.12 -19.12
CA ALA A 149 6.38 -7.21 -20.47
C ALA A 149 4.87 -7.49 -20.51
N MET A 150 4.36 -8.28 -19.56
CA MET A 150 2.92 -8.58 -19.47
C MET A 150 2.08 -7.42 -18.97
N ILE A 151 2.58 -6.64 -17.99
CA ILE A 151 1.78 -5.61 -17.33
C ILE A 151 1.90 -4.24 -18.03
N ALA A 152 3.03 -3.94 -18.68
CA ALA A 152 3.26 -2.64 -19.31
C ALA A 152 2.18 -2.23 -20.34
N PRO A 153 1.71 -3.12 -21.23
CA PRO A 153 0.64 -2.79 -22.18
C PRO A 153 -0.67 -2.44 -21.46
N LEU A 154 -1.04 -3.17 -20.41
CA LEU A 154 -2.25 -2.95 -19.63
C LEU A 154 -2.21 -1.58 -18.94
N ALA A 155 -1.09 -1.23 -18.31
CA ALA A 155 -0.90 0.06 -17.66
C ALA A 155 -0.94 1.23 -18.67
N PHE A 156 -0.45 1.02 -19.90
CA PHE A 156 -0.55 2.00 -20.98
C PHE A 156 -2.00 2.17 -21.43
N MET A 157 -2.70 1.08 -21.68
CA MET A 157 -4.09 1.11 -22.17
C MET A 157 -5.04 1.75 -21.16
N THR A 158 -4.95 1.41 -19.87
CA THR A 158 -5.81 1.97 -18.83
C THR A 158 -5.60 3.46 -18.67
N ARG A 159 -4.35 3.93 -18.73
CA ARG A 159 -4.03 5.36 -18.64
C ARG A 159 -4.50 6.14 -19.86
N SER A 160 -4.32 5.59 -21.08
CA SER A 160 -4.73 6.23 -22.32
C SER A 160 -6.25 6.20 -22.52
N GLY A 161 -6.91 5.15 -22.06
CA GLY A 161 -8.37 4.97 -22.19
C GLY A 161 -9.18 5.78 -21.18
N GLU A 162 -8.59 6.18 -20.06
CA GLU A 162 -9.32 6.91 -19.00
C GLU A 162 -9.89 8.25 -19.51
N GLY A 163 -9.11 9.00 -20.29
CA GLY A 163 -9.56 10.27 -20.87
C GLY A 163 -10.75 10.12 -21.81
N ILE A 164 -10.73 9.13 -22.68
CA ILE A 164 -11.81 8.85 -23.65
C ILE A 164 -13.03 8.28 -22.93
N GLY A 165 -12.83 7.26 -22.07
CA GLY A 165 -13.90 6.60 -21.35
C GLY A 165 -14.64 7.53 -20.39
N SER A 166 -13.92 8.39 -19.66
CA SER A 166 -14.53 9.37 -18.74
C SER A 166 -15.33 10.44 -19.46
N THR A 167 -14.94 10.83 -20.68
CA THR A 167 -15.67 11.80 -21.51
C THR A 167 -16.97 11.19 -22.03
N LEU A 168 -16.96 9.91 -22.43
CA LEU A 168 -18.14 9.22 -22.95
C LEU A 168 -19.12 8.78 -21.84
N ALA A 169 -18.65 8.56 -20.62
CA ALA A 169 -19.44 8.08 -19.50
C ALA A 169 -19.94 9.20 -18.56
N ARG A 170 -19.64 10.46 -18.86
CA ARG A 170 -20.19 11.58 -18.05
C ARG A 170 -21.71 11.65 -18.21
N PRO A 171 -22.46 11.71 -17.07
CA PRO A 171 -23.90 11.93 -17.07
C PRO A 171 -24.28 13.30 -17.61
#